data_be093cce63646c9bd679fc5e27ec6303
#
_entry.id   be093cce63646c9bd679fc5e27ec6303
#
_cell.length_a   1.000
_cell.length_b   1.000
_cell.length_c   1.000
_cell.angle_alpha   90.00
_cell.angle_beta   90.00
_cell.angle_gamma   90.00
#
_symmetry.space_group_name_H-M   'P 1'
#
loop_
_entity.id
_entity.type
_entity.pdbx_description
1 polymer ?
#
loop_
_entity_poly.entity_id
_entity_poly.type
_entity_poly.pdbx_seq_one_letter_code
_entity_poly.pdbx_strand_id
1 'polypeptide(L)'
;MNKAELVEKVAQRSGLSNRAAKDVVDSIFSVDSGIIIEELKNRGKVQITGFGTFQADKRCARDWRIPGTDKTKHVPEHFCPKFKAGKSLKDNVK
;
A
#
# COMPACT_ATOMS: atom_id res chain seq x y z
N MET A 1 -5.21 1.33 14.36
CA MET A 1 -3.75 1.13 14.40
C MET A 1 -3.08 2.02 13.37
N ASN A 2 -2.05 2.73 13.77
CA ASN A 2 -1.26 3.53 12.85
C ASN A 2 0.12 2.89 12.66
N LYS A 3 0.99 3.55 11.88
CA LYS A 3 2.32 3.02 11.60
C LYS A 3 3.16 2.83 12.86
N ALA A 4 3.09 3.76 13.81
CA ALA A 4 3.85 3.66 15.05
C ALA A 4 3.44 2.44 15.87
N GLU A 5 2.14 2.19 15.97
CA GLU A 5 1.63 1.01 16.66
C GLU A 5 1.99 -0.27 15.95
N LEU A 6 2.00 -0.25 14.62
CA LEU A 6 2.44 -1.40 13.83
C LEU A 6 3.90 -1.72 14.11
N VAL A 7 4.77 -0.71 14.17
CA VAL A 7 6.18 -0.89 14.49
C VAL A 7 6.36 -1.54 15.86
N GLU A 8 5.62 -1.08 16.87
CA GLU A 8 5.69 -1.65 18.21
C GLU A 8 5.29 -3.13 18.22
N LYS A 9 4.23 -3.48 17.51
CA LYS A 9 3.79 -4.87 17.43
C LYS A 9 4.77 -5.76 16.68
N VAL A 10 5.38 -5.23 15.63
CA VAL A 10 6.41 -5.98 14.89
C VAL A 10 7.62 -6.23 15.82
N ALA A 11 8.03 -5.23 16.59
CA ALA A 11 9.13 -5.39 17.53
C ALA A 11 8.85 -6.49 18.54
N GLN A 12 7.65 -6.49 19.13
CA GLN A 12 7.25 -7.48 20.12
C GLN A 12 7.21 -8.90 19.56
N ARG A 13 6.63 -9.07 18.38
CA ARG A 13 6.47 -10.39 17.77
C ARG A 13 7.76 -10.98 17.22
N SER A 14 8.66 -10.14 16.75
CA SER A 14 9.89 -10.59 16.11
C SER A 14 11.10 -10.58 17.03
N GLY A 15 10.96 -10.05 18.26
CA GLY A 15 12.08 -9.92 19.18
C GLY A 15 13.06 -8.84 18.78
N LEU A 16 12.67 -7.91 17.94
CA LEU A 16 13.52 -6.80 17.52
C LEU A 16 13.35 -5.60 18.44
N SER A 17 14.35 -4.72 18.46
CA SER A 17 14.20 -3.42 19.09
C SER A 17 13.22 -2.56 18.29
N ASN A 18 12.66 -1.53 18.92
CA ASN A 18 11.75 -0.62 18.21
C ASN A 18 12.42 0.04 17.00
N ARG A 19 13.69 0.37 17.14
CA ARG A 19 14.46 0.97 16.05
C ARG A 19 14.63 0.01 14.86
N ALA A 20 14.99 -1.23 15.14
CA ALA A 20 15.14 -2.24 14.10
C ALA A 20 13.81 -2.55 13.44
N ALA A 21 12.72 -2.66 14.22
CA ALA A 21 11.38 -2.88 13.69
C ALA A 21 10.93 -1.72 12.81
N LYS A 22 11.23 -0.49 13.20
CA LYS A 22 10.93 0.69 12.39
C LYS A 22 11.65 0.64 11.05
N ASP A 23 12.91 0.28 11.04
CA ASP A 23 13.70 0.16 9.81
C ASP A 23 13.11 -0.90 8.89
N VAL A 24 12.66 -2.02 9.42
CA VAL A 24 12.02 -3.09 8.65
C VAL A 24 10.71 -2.60 8.04
N VAL A 25 9.85 -1.99 8.83
CA VAL A 25 8.56 -1.48 8.37
C VAL A 25 8.77 -0.39 7.30
N ASP A 26 9.70 0.52 7.52
CA ASP A 26 10.01 1.57 6.55
C ASP A 26 10.56 1.00 5.25
N SER A 27 11.37 -0.06 5.33
CA SER A 27 11.91 -0.71 4.13
C SER A 27 10.81 -1.28 3.25
N ILE A 28 9.69 -1.69 3.84
CA ILE A 28 8.58 -2.27 3.09
C ILE A 28 7.59 -1.21 2.64
N PHE A 29 7.19 -0.31 3.53
CA PHE A 29 6.03 0.57 3.34
C PHE A 29 6.35 2.04 3.07
N SER A 30 7.61 2.45 3.07
CA SER A 30 7.93 3.84 2.77
C SER A 30 7.43 4.20 1.38
N VAL A 31 6.76 5.34 1.25
CA VAL A 31 6.22 5.80 -0.04
C VAL A 31 7.30 6.35 -0.97
N ASP A 32 8.49 6.61 -0.45
CA ASP A 32 9.60 7.15 -1.23
C ASP A 32 10.60 6.07 -1.65
N SER A 33 10.92 5.16 -0.74
CA SER A 33 12.01 4.20 -0.92
C SER A 33 11.66 2.78 -0.51
N GLY A 34 10.40 2.52 -0.19
CA GLY A 34 9.96 1.18 0.21
C GLY A 34 10.05 0.18 -0.93
N ILE A 35 10.17 -1.09 -0.56
CA ILE A 35 10.26 -2.19 -1.53
C ILE A 35 8.99 -2.27 -2.37
N ILE A 36 7.83 -2.10 -1.74
CA ILE A 36 6.55 -2.18 -2.45
C ILE A 36 6.45 -1.07 -3.49
N ILE A 37 6.73 0.18 -3.11
CA ILE A 37 6.62 1.30 -4.06
C ILE A 37 7.63 1.20 -5.19
N GLU A 38 8.82 0.70 -4.91
CA GLU A 38 9.86 0.50 -5.92
C GLU A 38 9.40 -0.47 -6.99
N GLU A 39 8.82 -1.60 -6.58
CA GLU A 39 8.28 -2.57 -7.53
C GLU A 39 7.12 -2.02 -8.33
N LEU A 40 6.24 -1.24 -7.70
CA LEU A 40 5.12 -0.60 -8.40
C LEU A 40 5.58 0.45 -9.40
N LYS A 41 6.65 1.18 -9.11
CA LYS A 41 7.24 2.13 -10.06
C LYS A 41 7.77 1.43 -11.30
N ASN A 42 8.24 0.21 -11.17
CA ASN A 42 8.73 -0.61 -12.27
C ASN A 42 7.61 -1.38 -12.99
N ARG A 43 6.35 -1.07 -12.70
CA ARG A 43 5.17 -1.71 -13.28
C ARG A 43 5.06 -3.19 -12.91
N GLY A 44 5.74 -3.60 -11.85
CA GLY A 44 5.64 -4.94 -11.32
C GLY A 44 4.52 -5.07 -10.30
N LYS A 45 4.46 -6.23 -9.68
CA LYS A 45 3.51 -6.50 -8.60
C LYS A 45 4.21 -7.18 -7.45
N VAL A 46 3.68 -6.98 -6.25
CA VAL A 46 4.16 -7.66 -5.05
C VAL A 46 3.06 -8.61 -4.59
N GLN A 47 3.27 -9.89 -4.80
CA GLN A 47 2.30 -10.91 -4.42
C GLN A 47 2.75 -11.59 -3.13
N ILE A 48 1.93 -11.49 -2.11
CA ILE A 48 2.18 -12.13 -0.82
C ILE A 48 1.15 -13.24 -0.65
N THR A 49 1.60 -14.47 -0.79
CA THR A 49 0.73 -15.64 -0.77
C THR A 49 -0.10 -15.69 0.51
N GLY A 50 -1.41 -15.82 0.35
CA GLY A 50 -2.35 -15.86 1.47
C GLY A 50 -2.74 -14.51 2.03
N PHE A 51 -2.03 -13.44 1.67
CA PHE A 51 -2.34 -12.09 2.15
C PHE A 51 -3.00 -11.25 1.07
N GLY A 52 -2.33 -11.07 -0.05
CA GLY A 52 -2.86 -10.27 -1.15
C GLY A 52 -1.79 -9.85 -2.12
N THR A 53 -2.18 -9.02 -3.06
CA THR A 53 -1.30 -8.55 -4.12
C THR A 53 -1.36 -7.03 -4.24
N PHE A 54 -0.20 -6.38 -4.23
CA PHE A 54 -0.06 -4.97 -4.56
C PHE A 54 0.33 -4.87 -6.03
N GLN A 55 -0.36 -4.02 -6.78
CA GLN A 55 -0.07 -3.83 -8.20
C GLN A 55 -0.28 -2.39 -8.61
N ALA A 56 0.37 -2.00 -9.71
CA ALA A 56 0.16 -0.69 -10.31
C ALA A 56 -0.86 -0.86 -11.43
N ASP A 57 -1.97 -0.14 -11.31
CA ASP A 57 -3.05 -0.22 -12.29
C ASP A 57 -3.04 1.04 -13.15
N LYS A 58 -3.21 0.85 -14.45
CA LYS A 58 -3.09 1.95 -15.42
C LYS A 58 -4.34 2.84 -15.51
N ARG A 59 -5.43 2.47 -14.84
CA ARG A 59 -6.70 3.16 -15.04
C ARG A 59 -7.08 4.07 -13.90
N CYS A 60 -6.32 5.14 -13.72
CA CYS A 60 -6.70 6.15 -12.75
C CYS A 60 -7.16 7.46 -13.38
N ALA A 61 -7.27 7.51 -14.71
CA ALA A 61 -7.84 8.66 -15.39
C ALA A 61 -9.34 8.70 -15.14
N ARG A 62 -9.81 9.78 -14.59
CA ARG A 62 -11.24 10.00 -14.39
C ARG A 62 -11.49 11.48 -14.17
N ASP A 63 -12.70 11.91 -14.53
CA ASP A 63 -13.14 13.25 -14.25
C ASP A 63 -13.59 13.33 -12.80
N TRP A 64 -13.01 14.26 -12.08
CA TRP A 64 -13.32 14.46 -10.68
C TRP A 64 -14.24 15.67 -10.53
N ARG A 65 -15.46 15.44 -10.08
CA ARG A 65 -16.40 16.52 -9.83
C ARG A 65 -16.11 17.15 -8.47
N ILE A 66 -15.87 18.46 -8.47
CA ILE A 66 -15.60 19.18 -7.24
C ILE A 66 -16.92 19.45 -6.52
N PRO A 67 -17.09 19.01 -5.26
CA PRO A 67 -18.33 19.23 -4.50
C PRO A 67 -18.64 20.73 -4.36
N GLY A 68 -19.90 21.08 -4.59
CA GLY A 68 -20.35 22.47 -4.47
C GLY A 68 -20.10 23.35 -5.67
N THR A 69 -19.53 22.81 -6.74
CA THR A 69 -19.29 23.52 -8.00
C THR A 69 -19.67 22.65 -9.17
N ASP A 70 -19.93 23.27 -10.33
CA ASP A 70 -20.18 22.53 -11.56
C ASP A 70 -18.88 22.22 -12.33
N LYS A 71 -17.74 22.51 -11.72
CA LYS A 71 -16.45 22.27 -12.34
C LYS A 71 -16.01 20.83 -12.14
N THR A 72 -15.50 20.23 -13.20
CA THR A 72 -14.87 18.91 -13.15
C THR A 72 -13.37 19.08 -13.33
N LYS A 73 -12.62 18.31 -12.56
CA LYS A 73 -11.17 18.27 -12.71
C LYS A 73 -10.81 16.97 -13.41
N HIS A 74 -10.18 17.11 -14.57
CA HIS A 74 -9.68 15.95 -15.30
C HIS A 74 -8.36 15.48 -14.70
N VAL A 75 -8.31 14.22 -14.27
CA VAL A 75 -7.07 13.61 -13.78
C VAL A 75 -6.50 12.77 -14.94
N PRO A 76 -5.30 13.10 -15.44
CA PRO A 76 -4.72 12.35 -16.55
C PRO A 76 -4.45 10.91 -16.18
N GLU A 77 -4.46 10.06 -17.18
CA GLU A 77 -4.19 8.64 -16.99
C GLU A 77 -2.78 8.44 -16.42
N HIS A 78 -2.69 7.69 -15.34
CA HIS A 78 -1.42 7.38 -14.67
C HIS A 78 -1.52 6.04 -13.97
N PHE A 79 -0.40 5.54 -13.45
CA PHE A 79 -0.42 4.30 -12.68
C PHE A 79 -0.79 4.58 -11.23
N CYS A 80 -1.75 3.82 -10.74
CA CYS A 80 -2.20 3.89 -9.36
C CYS A 80 -1.86 2.61 -8.61
N PRO A 81 -1.43 2.72 -7.36
CA PRO A 81 -1.28 1.53 -6.53
C PRO A 81 -2.65 0.94 -6.21
N LYS A 82 -2.76 -0.37 -6.31
CA LYS A 82 -3.99 -1.09 -6.00
C LYS A 82 -3.65 -2.32 -5.19
N PHE A 83 -4.42 -2.58 -4.15
CA PHE A 83 -4.27 -3.77 -3.33
C PHE A 83 -5.46 -4.69 -3.53
N LYS A 84 -5.18 -5.95 -3.88
CA LYS A 84 -6.19 -6.98 -4.03
C LYS A 84 -6.02 -8.00 -2.91
N ALA A 85 -6.99 -8.08 -2.01
CA ALA A 85 -6.92 -8.99 -0.89
C ALA A 85 -6.97 -10.44 -1.34
N GLY A 86 -6.16 -11.29 -0.73
CA GLY A 86 -6.17 -12.71 -1.00
C GLY A 86 -7.35 -13.40 -0.34
N LYS A 87 -7.68 -14.59 -0.83
CA LYS A 87 -8.80 -15.38 -0.30
C LYS A 87 -8.61 -15.68 1.19
N SER A 88 -7.43 -16.11 1.57
CA SER A 88 -7.15 -16.44 2.96
C SER A 88 -7.29 -15.23 3.88
N LEU A 89 -6.86 -14.05 3.43
CA LEU A 89 -7.02 -12.83 4.19
C LEU A 89 -8.50 -12.50 4.38
N LYS A 90 -9.29 -12.59 3.32
CA LYS A 90 -10.73 -12.34 3.39
C LYS A 90 -11.43 -13.30 4.34
N ASP A 91 -11.08 -14.58 4.28
CA ASP A 91 -11.69 -15.60 5.11
C ASP A 91 -11.36 -15.41 6.59
N ASN A 92 -10.15 -14.94 6.90
CA ASN A 92 -9.73 -14.73 8.28
C ASN A 92 -10.28 -13.45 8.92
N VAL A 93 -10.74 -12.50 8.11
CA VAL A 93 -11.28 -11.23 8.60
C VAL A 93 -12.79 -11.26 8.75
N LYS A 94 -13.45 -12.19 8.13
CA LYS A 94 -14.91 -12.33 8.17
C LYS A 94 -15.49 -12.30 9.58
#